data_8b738811b4d8c6cbd7cbecd3fced8564
#
_entry.id   8b738811b4d8c6cbd7cbecd3fced8564
#
_cell.length_a   1.000
_cell.length_b   1.000
_cell.length_c   1.000
_cell.angle_alpha   90.00
_cell.angle_beta   90.00
_cell.angle_gamma   90.00
#
_symmetry.space_group_name_H-M   'P 1'
#
loop_
_entity.id
_entity.type
_entity.pdbx_description
1 polymer ?
#
loop_
_entity_poly.entity_id
_entity_poly.type
_entity_poly.pdbx_seq_one_letter_code
_entity_poly.pdbx_strand_id
1 'polypeptide(L)'
;DVIIPVYRPTEKLHKVLYGLSRQTYLPEQIILLHTRDGIKLDVSVCKDRVSVTEIPILEKEFDHGRTRDLGIRMSDADIVVMMTQDAVPADLFLLEKLSEALKEHPDAVAAYARQIPEKKSPLLERYTRTFNYPNRSRMKSQKDLPELGIKTYFCSNVCAAYRKETYLELGGFPYPVIFNEDLIFA
;
A
#
# COMPACT_ATOMS: atom_id res chain seq x y z
N ASP A 1 4.54 0.03 9.97
CA ASP A 1 4.17 1.39 9.53
C ASP A 1 3.30 1.36 8.29
N VAL A 2 2.48 2.40 8.10
CA VAL A 2 1.70 2.59 6.86
C VAL A 2 2.21 3.82 6.13
N ILE A 3 2.50 3.70 4.84
CA ILE A 3 3.09 4.73 4.00
C ILE A 3 2.11 5.10 2.88
N ILE A 4 1.76 6.39 2.78
CA ILE A 4 0.74 6.89 1.85
C ILE A 4 1.27 8.10 1.08
N PRO A 5 1.56 7.96 -0.22
CA PRO A 5 1.76 9.12 -1.08
C PRO A 5 0.46 9.92 -1.21
N VAL A 6 0.57 11.24 -1.02
CA VAL A 6 -0.59 12.15 -1.02
C VAL A 6 -0.37 13.30 -2.01
N TYR A 7 -1.35 13.53 -2.88
CA TYR A 7 -1.39 14.66 -3.79
C TYR A 7 -2.84 15.04 -4.07
N ARG A 8 -3.19 16.31 -3.88
CA ARG A 8 -4.55 16.84 -4.03
C ARG A 8 -5.58 15.93 -3.33
N PRO A 9 -5.46 15.75 -2.01
CA PRO A 9 -6.29 14.81 -1.26
C PRO A 9 -7.77 15.18 -1.34
N THR A 10 -8.61 14.17 -1.33
CA THR A 10 -10.06 14.30 -1.25
C THR A 10 -10.54 13.80 0.11
N GLU A 11 -11.86 13.84 0.37
CA GLU A 11 -12.46 13.23 1.56
C GLU A 11 -12.12 11.74 1.74
N LYS A 12 -11.65 11.07 0.68
CA LYS A 12 -11.24 9.68 0.79
C LYS A 12 -10.03 9.51 1.71
N LEU A 13 -9.06 10.43 1.68
CA LEU A 13 -7.91 10.37 2.60
C LEU A 13 -8.37 10.37 4.05
N HIS A 14 -9.30 11.24 4.42
CA HIS A 14 -9.87 11.26 5.79
C HIS A 14 -10.50 9.89 6.15
N LYS A 15 -11.23 9.25 5.23
CA LYS A 15 -11.80 7.91 5.45
C LYS A 15 -10.72 6.83 5.57
N VAL A 16 -9.63 6.93 4.80
CA VAL A 16 -8.47 6.03 4.92
C VAL A 16 -7.84 6.16 6.30
N LEU A 17 -7.51 7.38 6.72
CA LEU A 17 -6.92 7.66 8.03
C LEU A 17 -7.83 7.19 9.18
N TYR A 18 -9.13 7.48 9.08
CA TYR A 18 -10.12 6.99 10.06
C TYR A 18 -10.15 5.46 10.12
N GLY A 19 -10.18 4.77 8.97
CA GLY A 19 -10.16 3.31 8.91
C GLY A 19 -8.88 2.72 9.49
N LEU A 20 -7.72 3.33 9.22
CA LEU A 20 -6.43 2.90 9.77
C LEU A 20 -6.34 3.11 11.28
N SER A 21 -6.86 4.21 11.81
CA SER A 21 -6.86 4.48 13.26
C SER A 21 -7.76 3.55 14.06
N ARG A 22 -8.57 2.72 13.41
CA ARG A 22 -9.51 1.78 14.04
C ARG A 22 -9.18 0.32 13.81
N GLN A 23 -8.06 0.02 13.16
CA GLN A 23 -7.64 -1.37 12.94
C GLN A 23 -7.47 -2.13 14.26
N THR A 24 -7.73 -3.43 14.26
CA THR A 24 -7.46 -4.34 15.39
C THR A 24 -5.97 -4.40 15.70
N TYR A 25 -5.14 -4.35 14.66
CA TYR A 25 -3.69 -4.20 14.76
C TYR A 25 -3.31 -2.80 14.26
N LEU A 26 -3.07 -1.90 15.20
CA LEU A 26 -2.74 -0.51 14.89
C LEU A 26 -1.34 -0.41 14.28
N PRO A 27 -1.13 0.46 13.28
CA PRO A 27 0.22 0.80 12.84
C PRO A 27 0.92 1.61 13.94
N GLU A 28 2.23 1.51 14.06
CA GLU A 28 3.02 2.35 14.96
C GLU A 28 2.96 3.81 14.51
N GLN A 29 3.08 4.02 13.20
CA GLN A 29 2.86 5.33 12.59
C GLN A 29 2.29 5.23 11.18
N ILE A 30 1.70 6.35 10.73
CA ILE A 30 1.32 6.60 9.33
C ILE A 30 2.24 7.69 8.78
N ILE A 31 2.97 7.38 7.71
CA ILE A 31 3.86 8.31 7.01
C ILE A 31 3.14 8.82 5.76
N LEU A 32 2.80 10.10 5.74
CA LEU A 32 2.19 10.77 4.60
C LEU A 32 3.26 11.47 3.76
N LEU A 33 3.53 10.96 2.56
CA LEU A 33 4.46 11.57 1.60
C LEU A 33 3.69 12.60 0.77
N HIS A 34 3.56 13.80 1.31
CA HIS A 34 2.69 14.83 0.77
C HIS A 34 3.37 15.69 -0.29
N THR A 35 2.99 15.49 -1.55
CA THR A 35 3.42 16.38 -2.64
C THR A 35 2.79 17.75 -2.44
N ARG A 36 3.63 18.79 -2.34
CA ARG A 36 3.20 20.15 -2.02
C ARG A 36 2.20 20.68 -3.04
N ASP A 37 0.97 20.86 -2.61
CA ASP A 37 -0.15 21.37 -3.40
C ASP A 37 -0.85 22.56 -2.74
N GLY A 38 -0.32 23.02 -1.59
CA GLY A 38 -0.88 24.10 -0.78
C GLY A 38 -2.05 23.67 0.12
N ILE A 39 -2.45 22.42 0.10
CA ILE A 39 -3.53 21.87 0.95
C ILE A 39 -2.94 21.47 2.30
N LYS A 40 -3.59 21.88 3.40
CA LYS A 40 -3.24 21.40 4.74
C LYS A 40 -3.99 20.09 5.00
N LEU A 41 -3.26 19.05 5.41
CA LEU A 41 -3.85 17.76 5.74
C LEU A 41 -4.56 17.81 7.09
N ASP A 42 -5.77 17.26 7.14
CA ASP A 42 -6.48 17.01 8.40
C ASP A 42 -6.24 15.56 8.85
N VAL A 43 -5.41 15.41 9.87
CA VAL A 43 -5.06 14.13 10.49
C VAL A 43 -5.70 13.95 11.86
N SER A 44 -6.65 14.81 12.23
CA SER A 44 -7.28 14.82 13.55
C SER A 44 -7.94 13.49 13.93
N VAL A 45 -8.41 12.72 12.94
CA VAL A 45 -9.02 11.39 13.17
C VAL A 45 -8.06 10.32 13.71
N CYS A 46 -6.74 10.56 13.57
CA CYS A 46 -5.70 9.67 14.10
C CYS A 46 -5.27 10.06 15.51
N LYS A 47 -5.67 11.26 15.99
CA LYS A 47 -5.25 11.80 17.28
C LYS A 47 -5.49 10.80 18.41
N ASP A 48 -4.51 10.68 19.31
CA ASP A 48 -4.51 9.82 20.48
C ASP A 48 -4.55 8.29 20.16
N ARG A 49 -4.46 7.89 18.90
CA ARG A 49 -4.48 6.49 18.51
C ARG A 49 -3.27 6.04 17.68
N VAL A 50 -2.88 6.83 16.71
CA VAL A 50 -1.78 6.52 15.77
C VAL A 50 -0.98 7.78 15.50
N SER A 51 0.34 7.68 15.58
CA SER A 51 1.23 8.76 15.18
C SER A 51 1.15 8.99 13.68
N VAL A 52 1.11 10.26 13.26
CA VAL A 52 1.13 10.63 11.83
C VAL A 52 2.29 11.57 11.57
N THR A 53 3.16 11.20 10.65
CA THR A 53 4.29 12.01 10.19
C THR A 53 4.03 12.45 8.76
N GLU A 54 4.06 13.76 8.50
CA GLU A 54 3.95 14.33 7.16
C GLU A 54 5.34 14.69 6.63
N ILE A 55 5.69 14.17 5.45
CA ILE A 55 6.94 14.43 4.75
C ILE A 55 6.62 15.18 3.47
N PRO A 56 7.05 16.44 3.34
CA PRO A 56 6.78 17.22 2.14
C PRO A 56 7.65 16.76 0.96
N ILE A 57 7.02 16.51 -0.18
CA ILE A 57 7.66 16.19 -1.45
C ILE A 57 7.46 17.34 -2.42
N LEU A 58 8.51 17.79 -3.11
CA LEU A 58 8.34 18.78 -4.18
C LEU A 58 7.74 18.08 -5.42
N GLU A 59 6.83 18.76 -6.12
CA GLU A 59 6.16 18.18 -7.29
C GLU A 59 7.16 17.70 -8.35
N LYS A 60 8.23 18.44 -8.58
CA LYS A 60 9.32 18.08 -9.51
C LYS A 60 10.16 16.89 -9.08
N GLU A 61 10.08 16.49 -7.80
CA GLU A 61 10.83 15.36 -7.21
C GLU A 61 9.96 14.11 -7.09
N PHE A 62 8.66 14.27 -7.34
CA PHE A 62 7.75 13.13 -7.28
C PHE A 62 8.05 12.13 -8.39
N ASP A 63 8.19 10.89 -7.99
CA ASP A 63 8.29 9.71 -8.85
C ASP A 63 7.65 8.54 -8.07
N HIS A 64 6.89 7.69 -8.75
CA HIS A 64 6.14 6.64 -8.07
C HIS A 64 7.02 5.67 -7.29
N GLY A 65 8.12 5.21 -7.87
CA GLY A 65 9.06 4.31 -7.20
C GLY A 65 9.85 5.03 -6.11
N ARG A 66 10.53 6.14 -6.47
CA ARG A 66 11.38 6.91 -5.55
C ARG A 66 10.62 7.41 -4.33
N THR A 67 9.41 7.96 -4.52
CA THR A 67 8.64 8.51 -3.40
C THR A 67 8.26 7.41 -2.41
N ARG A 68 7.83 6.25 -2.90
CA ARG A 68 7.52 5.11 -2.02
C ARG A 68 8.76 4.53 -1.36
N ASP A 69 9.85 4.38 -2.09
CA ASP A 69 11.14 3.92 -1.56
C ASP A 69 11.64 4.83 -0.43
N LEU A 70 11.52 6.16 -0.59
CA LEU A 70 11.82 7.11 0.47
C LEU A 70 11.03 6.81 1.75
N GLY A 71 9.72 6.61 1.63
CA GLY A 71 8.87 6.30 2.78
C GLY A 71 9.28 5.00 3.49
N ILE A 72 9.60 3.95 2.72
CA ILE A 72 10.05 2.67 3.28
C ILE A 72 11.37 2.85 4.04
N ARG A 73 12.32 3.60 3.48
CA ARG A 73 13.63 3.84 4.13
C ARG A 73 13.52 4.67 5.40
N MET A 74 12.53 5.56 5.48
CA MET A 74 12.30 6.39 6.67
C MET A 74 11.53 5.67 7.80
N SER A 75 10.88 4.58 7.51
CA SER A 75 10.21 3.74 8.50
C SER A 75 11.23 2.94 9.32
N ASP A 76 11.00 2.78 10.61
CA ASP A 76 11.79 1.89 11.48
C ASP A 76 11.14 0.51 11.68
N ALA A 77 9.97 0.29 11.09
CA ALA A 77 9.22 -0.95 11.24
C ALA A 77 9.76 -2.08 10.36
N ASP A 78 9.67 -3.33 10.84
CA ASP A 78 10.04 -4.54 10.08
C ASP A 78 9.10 -4.81 8.90
N ILE A 79 7.83 -4.44 9.06
CA ILE A 79 6.78 -4.57 8.03
C ILE A 79 6.27 -3.18 7.70
N VAL A 80 6.32 -2.82 6.42
CA VAL A 80 5.80 -1.57 5.89
C VAL A 80 4.62 -1.85 4.96
N VAL A 81 3.55 -1.07 5.10
CA VAL A 81 2.35 -1.19 4.26
C VAL A 81 2.25 0.02 3.36
N MET A 82 2.36 -0.19 2.05
CA MET A 82 2.05 0.81 1.05
C MET A 82 0.54 0.91 0.86
N MET A 83 0.00 2.12 0.86
CA MET A 83 -1.39 2.36 0.48
C MET A 83 -1.52 3.59 -0.40
N THR A 84 -2.56 3.63 -1.24
CA THR A 84 -2.94 4.87 -1.91
C THR A 84 -3.90 5.69 -1.04
N GLN A 85 -3.91 7.01 -1.25
CA GLN A 85 -4.71 7.96 -0.45
C GLN A 85 -6.22 7.76 -0.54
N ASP A 86 -6.70 6.87 -1.41
CA ASP A 86 -8.11 6.59 -1.68
C ASP A 86 -8.51 5.12 -1.41
N ALA A 87 -7.57 4.30 -0.95
CA ALA A 87 -7.79 2.90 -0.61
C ALA A 87 -8.38 2.75 0.80
N VAL A 88 -9.67 2.95 0.93
CA VAL A 88 -10.35 2.85 2.24
C VAL A 88 -10.39 1.41 2.72
N PRO A 89 -9.89 1.09 3.94
CA PRO A 89 -10.03 -0.23 4.53
C PRO A 89 -11.49 -0.69 4.56
N ALA A 90 -11.75 -1.91 4.08
CA ALA A 90 -13.10 -2.46 4.03
C ALA A 90 -13.61 -2.92 5.41
N ASP A 91 -12.68 -3.24 6.32
CA ASP A 91 -12.95 -3.71 7.68
C ASP A 91 -11.83 -3.32 8.66
N LEU A 92 -11.91 -3.82 9.88
CA LEU A 92 -10.96 -3.51 10.95
C LEU A 92 -9.74 -4.46 10.99
N PHE A 93 -9.66 -5.46 10.11
CA PHE A 93 -8.69 -6.54 10.17
C PHE A 93 -7.61 -6.46 9.08
N LEU A 94 -7.62 -5.41 8.24
CA LEU A 94 -6.74 -5.31 7.08
C LEU A 94 -5.26 -5.45 7.45
N LEU A 95 -4.78 -4.65 8.41
CA LEU A 95 -3.36 -4.66 8.81
C LEU A 95 -2.97 -5.95 9.55
N GLU A 96 -3.89 -6.47 10.37
CA GLU A 96 -3.72 -7.76 11.04
C GLU A 96 -3.54 -8.88 10.01
N LYS A 97 -4.43 -8.97 9.01
CA LYS A 97 -4.37 -10.01 7.98
C LYS A 97 -3.14 -9.92 7.08
N LEU A 98 -2.68 -8.73 6.73
CA LEU A 98 -1.44 -8.54 5.99
C LEU A 98 -0.22 -8.97 6.82
N SER A 99 -0.19 -8.60 8.10
CA SER A 99 0.88 -9.01 9.02
C SER A 99 0.90 -10.52 9.26
N GLU A 100 -0.27 -11.13 9.48
CA GLU A 100 -0.42 -12.59 9.63
C GLU A 100 0.07 -13.32 8.39
N ALA A 101 -0.36 -12.91 7.19
CA ALA A 101 0.06 -13.53 5.95
C ALA A 101 1.58 -13.56 5.78
N LEU A 102 2.27 -12.47 6.12
CA LEU A 102 3.73 -12.45 6.11
C LEU A 102 4.33 -13.32 7.22
N LYS A 103 3.76 -13.35 8.43
CA LYS A 103 4.26 -14.18 9.54
C LYS A 103 4.10 -15.68 9.26
N GLU A 104 2.97 -16.09 8.71
CA GLU A 104 2.68 -17.49 8.37
C GLU A 104 3.53 -18.00 7.19
N HIS A 105 3.99 -17.08 6.33
CA HIS A 105 4.80 -17.39 5.16
C HIS A 105 6.15 -16.64 5.20
N PRO A 106 7.15 -17.17 5.93
CA PRO A 106 8.45 -16.51 6.07
C PRO A 106 9.18 -16.23 4.75
N ASP A 107 8.93 -17.06 3.74
CA ASP A 107 9.50 -16.90 2.38
C ASP A 107 8.81 -15.85 1.54
N ALA A 108 7.66 -15.31 1.99
CA ALA A 108 6.96 -14.27 1.26
C ALA A 108 7.60 -12.91 1.52
N VAL A 109 7.96 -12.21 0.44
CA VAL A 109 8.51 -10.85 0.48
C VAL A 109 7.42 -9.81 0.67
N ALA A 110 6.24 -10.05 0.04
CA ALA A 110 5.12 -9.13 0.05
C ALA A 110 3.78 -9.86 0.20
N ALA A 111 2.81 -9.16 0.76
CA ALA A 111 1.40 -9.56 0.79
C ALA A 111 0.54 -8.35 0.37
N TYR A 112 -0.47 -8.56 -0.47
CA TYR A 112 -1.33 -7.46 -0.91
C TYR A 112 -2.80 -7.78 -0.70
N ALA A 113 -3.57 -6.72 -0.42
CA ALA A 113 -4.99 -6.83 -0.17
C ALA A 113 -5.81 -6.86 -1.46
N ARG A 114 -6.93 -7.56 -1.41
CA ARG A 114 -7.91 -7.56 -2.49
C ARG A 114 -8.61 -6.20 -2.56
N GLN A 115 -8.63 -5.58 -3.74
CA GLN A 115 -9.40 -4.38 -4.00
C GLN A 115 -10.87 -4.76 -4.28
N ILE A 116 -11.78 -4.22 -3.47
CA ILE A 116 -13.22 -4.43 -3.58
C ILE A 116 -13.82 -3.19 -4.27
N PRO A 117 -14.47 -3.34 -5.43
CA PRO A 117 -15.10 -2.20 -6.09
C PRO A 117 -16.27 -1.66 -5.27
N GLU A 118 -16.48 -0.34 -5.29
CA GLU A 118 -17.67 0.26 -4.71
C GLU A 118 -18.92 -0.25 -5.42
N LYS A 119 -20.07 -0.30 -4.70
CA LYS A 119 -21.36 -0.79 -5.26
C LYS A 119 -21.78 -0.04 -6.53
N LYS A 120 -21.40 1.24 -6.64
CA LYS A 120 -21.74 2.12 -7.77
C LYS A 120 -20.64 2.19 -8.84
N SER A 121 -19.54 1.43 -8.69
CA SER A 121 -18.47 1.40 -9.70
C SER A 121 -18.97 0.93 -11.07
N PRO A 122 -18.46 1.50 -12.17
CA PRO A 122 -18.78 1.05 -13.53
C PRO A 122 -18.51 -0.45 -13.72
N LEU A 123 -19.25 -1.07 -14.64
CA LEU A 123 -19.11 -2.51 -14.92
C LEU A 123 -17.67 -2.90 -15.27
N LEU A 124 -16.98 -2.09 -16.06
CA LEU A 124 -15.60 -2.34 -16.46
C LEU A 124 -14.67 -2.38 -15.25
N GLU A 125 -14.80 -1.43 -14.31
CA GLU A 125 -14.02 -1.42 -13.09
C GLU A 125 -14.31 -2.67 -12.24
N ARG A 126 -15.57 -3.01 -12.06
CA ARG A 126 -15.98 -4.21 -11.31
C ARG A 126 -15.40 -5.48 -11.93
N TYR A 127 -15.46 -5.59 -13.26
CA TYR A 127 -14.86 -6.71 -13.99
C TYR A 127 -13.35 -6.78 -13.76
N THR A 128 -12.63 -5.66 -13.97
CA THR A 128 -11.18 -5.58 -13.78
C THR A 128 -10.76 -5.95 -12.36
N ARG A 129 -11.48 -5.45 -11.34
CA ARG A 129 -11.21 -5.80 -9.95
C ARG A 129 -11.42 -7.30 -9.69
N THR A 130 -12.54 -7.87 -10.14
CA THR A 130 -12.81 -9.31 -9.99
C THR A 130 -11.79 -10.17 -10.72
N PHE A 131 -11.35 -9.75 -11.90
CA PHE A 131 -10.36 -10.46 -12.70
C PHE A 131 -8.96 -10.46 -12.06
N ASN A 132 -8.53 -9.33 -11.49
CA ASN A 132 -7.21 -9.20 -10.87
C ASN A 132 -7.17 -9.69 -9.42
N TYR A 133 -8.29 -9.65 -8.71
CA TYR A 133 -8.38 -10.00 -7.29
C TYR A 133 -9.42 -11.09 -7.05
N PRO A 134 -9.04 -12.37 -7.17
CA PRO A 134 -9.92 -13.47 -6.87
C PRO A 134 -10.38 -13.44 -5.41
N ASN A 135 -11.47 -14.14 -5.11
CA ASN A 135 -12.06 -14.19 -3.77
C ASN A 135 -11.34 -15.17 -2.81
N ARG A 136 -10.31 -15.84 -3.27
CA ARG A 136 -9.48 -16.75 -2.47
C ARG A 136 -8.05 -16.21 -2.42
N SER A 137 -7.45 -16.26 -1.23
CA SER A 137 -6.04 -15.96 -1.06
C SER A 137 -5.19 -17.03 -1.77
N ARG A 138 -4.06 -16.60 -2.33
CA ARG A 138 -3.12 -17.47 -3.01
C ARG A 138 -1.69 -16.96 -2.75
N MET A 139 -0.80 -17.87 -2.39
CA MET A 139 0.63 -17.64 -2.55
C MET A 139 1.02 -17.77 -4.01
N LYS A 140 1.94 -16.94 -4.45
CA LYS A 140 2.51 -16.97 -5.80
C LYS A 140 4.03 -16.97 -5.70
N SER A 141 4.66 -17.69 -6.60
CA SER A 141 6.10 -17.78 -6.74
C SER A 141 6.47 -17.97 -8.22
N GLN A 142 7.74 -17.91 -8.54
CA GLN A 142 8.23 -18.17 -9.90
C GLN A 142 7.73 -19.53 -10.47
N LYS A 143 7.44 -20.51 -9.61
CA LYS A 143 6.89 -21.81 -10.02
C LYS A 143 5.51 -21.74 -10.66
N ASP A 144 4.76 -20.66 -10.37
CA ASP A 144 3.42 -20.43 -10.91
C ASP A 144 3.45 -19.76 -12.30
N LEU A 145 4.62 -19.35 -12.79
CA LEU A 145 4.76 -18.65 -14.06
C LEU A 145 4.14 -19.41 -15.27
N PRO A 146 4.29 -20.74 -15.40
CA PRO A 146 3.66 -21.47 -16.49
C PRO A 146 2.12 -21.42 -16.48
N GLU A 147 1.50 -21.30 -15.31
CA GLU A 147 0.03 -21.25 -15.14
C GLU A 147 -0.51 -19.83 -15.22
N LEU A 148 0.14 -18.89 -14.51
CA LEU A 148 -0.36 -17.53 -14.28
C LEU A 148 0.21 -16.50 -15.27
N GLY A 149 1.30 -16.82 -15.98
CA GLY A 149 1.99 -15.86 -16.83
C GLY A 149 2.40 -14.61 -16.03
N ILE A 150 2.21 -13.43 -16.60
CA ILE A 150 2.55 -12.14 -15.97
C ILE A 150 1.82 -11.90 -14.64
N LYS A 151 0.69 -12.55 -14.38
CA LYS A 151 -0.02 -12.45 -13.11
C LYS A 151 0.73 -13.04 -11.92
N THR A 152 1.77 -13.84 -12.17
CA THR A 152 2.69 -14.32 -11.12
C THR A 152 3.28 -13.16 -10.36
N TYR A 153 3.68 -12.11 -11.07
CA TYR A 153 4.31 -10.90 -10.53
C TYR A 153 3.31 -9.81 -10.14
N PHE A 154 2.01 -10.08 -10.24
CA PHE A 154 1.01 -9.07 -9.89
C PHE A 154 1.02 -8.81 -8.38
N CYS A 155 1.45 -7.63 -8.02
CA CYS A 155 1.31 -7.02 -6.69
C CYS A 155 0.67 -5.64 -6.88
N SER A 156 0.14 -5.01 -5.84
CA SER A 156 -0.47 -3.70 -6.00
C SER A 156 -0.27 -2.81 -4.78
N ASN A 157 0.48 -1.74 -4.97
CA ASN A 157 0.71 -0.68 -3.99
C ASN A 157 -0.55 0.15 -3.64
N VAL A 158 -1.70 -0.21 -4.19
CA VAL A 158 -2.98 0.29 -3.66
C VAL A 158 -3.15 -0.15 -2.21
N CYS A 159 -2.73 -1.38 -1.86
CA CYS A 159 -2.54 -1.83 -0.48
C CYS A 159 -1.65 -3.09 -0.48
N ALA A 160 -0.38 -2.94 -0.14
CA ALA A 160 0.58 -4.04 -0.08
C ALA A 160 1.54 -3.88 1.10
N ALA A 161 1.76 -4.97 1.83
CA ALA A 161 2.73 -5.07 2.91
C ALA A 161 4.02 -5.69 2.40
N TYR A 162 5.15 -5.20 2.86
CA TYR A 162 6.49 -5.68 2.50
C TYR A 162 7.32 -5.94 3.75
N ARG A 163 8.15 -6.99 3.72
CA ARG A 163 9.27 -7.14 4.67
C ARG A 163 10.33 -6.13 4.32
N LYS A 164 10.57 -5.15 5.19
CA LYS A 164 11.51 -4.05 4.91
C LYS A 164 12.92 -4.55 4.62
N GLU A 165 13.44 -5.46 5.42
CA GLU A 165 14.78 -6.00 5.24
C GLU A 165 14.94 -6.62 3.84
N THR A 166 14.07 -7.57 3.48
CA THR A 166 14.10 -8.22 2.16
C THR A 166 13.86 -7.24 1.02
N TYR A 167 12.96 -6.26 1.21
CA TYR A 167 12.75 -5.19 0.24
C TYR A 167 14.05 -4.41 -0.05
N LEU A 168 14.81 -4.08 0.99
CA LEU A 168 16.08 -3.35 0.85
C LEU A 168 17.18 -4.23 0.22
N GLU A 169 17.26 -5.51 0.60
CA GLU A 169 18.21 -6.48 0.02
C GLU A 169 17.98 -6.66 -1.49
N LEU A 170 16.72 -6.64 -1.94
CA LEU A 170 16.36 -6.73 -3.36
C LEU A 170 16.54 -5.41 -4.12
N GLY A 171 17.00 -4.34 -3.45
CA GLY A 171 17.30 -3.05 -4.06
C GLY A 171 16.13 -2.05 -4.10
N GLY A 172 14.95 -2.45 -3.62
CA GLY A 172 13.77 -1.60 -3.55
C GLY A 172 13.05 -1.36 -4.88
N PHE A 173 12.08 -0.45 -4.88
CA PHE A 173 11.35 -0.11 -6.10
C PHE A 173 12.26 0.52 -7.15
N PRO A 174 12.10 0.16 -8.44
CA PRO A 174 12.81 0.82 -9.52
C PRO A 174 12.37 2.26 -9.68
N TYR A 175 13.31 3.13 -10.07
CA TYR A 175 13.03 4.51 -10.49
C TYR A 175 14.13 5.00 -11.48
N PRO A 176 13.81 5.94 -12.41
CA PRO A 176 12.51 6.61 -12.56
C PRO A 176 11.47 5.69 -13.21
N VAL A 177 10.24 5.71 -12.70
CA VAL A 177 9.10 5.01 -13.29
C VAL A 177 7.83 5.86 -13.24
N ILE A 178 7.00 5.77 -14.28
CA ILE A 178 5.72 6.46 -14.29
C ILE A 178 4.68 5.66 -13.49
N PHE A 179 4.70 4.32 -13.57
CA PHE A 179 3.83 3.38 -12.84
C PHE A 179 4.39 1.95 -12.94
N ASN A 180 3.74 0.98 -12.27
CA ASN A 180 4.09 -0.44 -12.23
C ASN A 180 5.39 -0.75 -11.48
N GLU A 181 5.86 0.10 -10.59
CA GLU A 181 7.01 -0.17 -9.72
C GLU A 181 6.79 -1.43 -8.88
N ASP A 182 5.55 -1.68 -8.47
CA ASP A 182 5.13 -2.84 -7.69
C ASP A 182 5.18 -4.15 -8.49
N LEU A 183 4.77 -4.11 -9.76
CA LEU A 183 4.82 -5.28 -10.64
C LEU A 183 6.27 -5.63 -11.06
N ILE A 184 7.13 -4.62 -11.21
CA ILE A 184 8.55 -4.83 -11.56
C ILE A 184 9.32 -5.38 -10.36
N PHE A 185 8.94 -4.96 -9.14
CA PHE A 185 9.57 -5.41 -7.91
C PHE A 185 9.16 -6.84 -7.52
N ALA A 186 7.91 -7.23 -7.75
CA ALA A 186 7.34 -8.53 -7.36
C ALA A 186 7.77 -9.64 -8.33
#